data_158e7224f331b38df2ae689909ff646f
#
_entry.id   158e7224f331b38df2ae689909ff646f
#
_cell.length_a   1.000
_cell.length_b   1.000
_cell.length_c   1.000
_cell.angle_alpha   90.00
_cell.angle_beta   90.00
_cell.angle_gamma   90.00
#
_symmetry.space_group_name_H-M   'P 1'
#
loop_
_entity.id
_entity.type
_entity.pdbx_description
1 polymer ?
#
loop_
_entity_poly.entity_id
_entity_poly.type
_entity_poly.pdbx_seq_one_letter_code
_entity_poly.pdbx_strand_id
1 'polypeptide(L)'
;MMIIRNNYHYIPVCVQQQSTETTNLEAFKNHKIRPTLAGLSDSKYTSKDCSIMFGITNPFAFELPEYLGYDISKLRGHARFLEIVLNREGESNDITPLYFDGATNYFAELPPSKDLVSMQKVYDLIAKLKAPSNKVFITFSKNKVFNFLFKWIK
;
A
#
# COMPACT_ATOMS: atom_id res chain seq x y z
N MET A 1 2.96 -3.32 -23.88
CA MET A 1 2.88 -2.03 -23.16
C MET A 1 3.84 -0.97 -23.69
N MET A 2 5.11 -1.26 -23.97
CA MET A 2 6.08 -0.30 -24.53
C MET A 2 5.59 0.35 -25.86
N ILE A 3 4.94 -0.41 -26.73
CA ILE A 3 4.42 0.10 -28.01
C ILE A 3 3.37 1.21 -27.78
N ILE A 4 2.46 1.01 -26.84
CA ILE A 4 1.41 2.01 -26.54
C ILE A 4 2.05 3.30 -26.01
N ARG A 5 3.02 3.19 -25.10
CA ARG A 5 3.73 4.35 -24.56
C ARG A 5 4.48 5.12 -25.64
N ASN A 6 5.23 4.41 -26.48
CA ASN A 6 6.14 5.06 -27.43
C ASN A 6 5.39 5.64 -28.65
N ASN A 7 4.35 4.96 -29.12
CA ASN A 7 3.65 5.40 -30.32
C ASN A 7 2.51 6.38 -30.05
N TYR A 8 1.92 6.33 -28.86
CA TYR A 8 0.72 7.13 -28.54
C TYR A 8 0.92 8.08 -27.35
N HIS A 9 2.11 8.11 -26.74
CA HIS A 9 2.44 8.95 -25.59
C HIS A 9 1.50 8.76 -24.38
N TYR A 10 0.91 7.57 -24.23
CA TYR A 10 0.08 7.22 -23.09
C TYR A 10 0.91 6.61 -21.95
N ILE A 11 0.44 6.80 -20.72
CA ILE A 11 0.95 6.10 -19.54
C ILE A 11 0.00 4.92 -19.26
N PRO A 12 0.32 3.70 -19.72
CA PRO A 12 -0.51 2.55 -19.45
C PRO A 12 -0.37 2.13 -17.99
N VAL A 13 -1.49 2.04 -17.27
CA VAL A 13 -1.57 1.51 -15.91
C VAL A 13 -2.23 0.14 -15.97
N CYS A 14 -1.54 -0.88 -15.48
CA CYS A 14 -2.05 -2.24 -15.39
C CYS A 14 -2.23 -2.62 -13.92
N VAL A 15 -3.43 -3.08 -13.56
CA VAL A 15 -3.72 -3.61 -12.23
C VAL A 15 -3.70 -5.13 -12.30
N GLN A 16 -2.92 -5.76 -11.43
CA GLN A 16 -2.78 -7.21 -11.38
C GLN A 16 -2.84 -7.68 -9.93
N GLN A 17 -3.50 -8.81 -9.70
CA GLN A 17 -3.50 -9.48 -8.41
C GLN A 17 -2.26 -10.36 -8.28
N GLN A 18 -1.64 -10.36 -7.11
CA GLN A 18 -0.55 -11.29 -6.80
C GLN A 18 -1.10 -12.70 -6.62
N SER A 19 -0.39 -13.71 -7.15
CA SER A 19 -0.74 -15.11 -6.95
C SER A 19 -0.59 -15.51 -5.48
N THR A 20 -1.55 -16.28 -4.98
CA THR A 20 -1.53 -16.84 -3.62
C THR A 20 -0.47 -17.93 -3.45
N GLU A 21 0.02 -18.54 -4.52
CA GLU A 21 1.05 -19.60 -4.46
C GLU A 21 2.39 -19.09 -3.93
N THR A 22 2.68 -17.81 -4.05
CA THR A 22 3.89 -17.20 -3.48
C THR A 22 3.75 -16.88 -1.99
N THR A 23 2.55 -16.97 -1.45
CA THR A 23 2.26 -16.84 -0.03
C THR A 23 2.30 -18.23 0.61
N ASN A 24 3.47 -18.90 0.56
CA ASN A 24 3.60 -20.19 1.23
C ASN A 24 3.53 -20.01 2.75
N LEU A 25 3.20 -21.07 3.48
CA LEU A 25 3.07 -21.07 4.95
C LEU A 25 4.33 -20.56 5.65
N GLU A 26 5.52 -20.73 5.07
CA GLU A 26 6.78 -20.20 5.61
C GLU A 26 6.90 -18.69 5.45
N ALA A 27 6.51 -18.12 4.32
CA ALA A 27 6.50 -16.67 4.14
C ALA A 27 5.50 -16.01 5.09
N PHE A 28 4.36 -16.66 5.31
CA PHE A 28 3.35 -16.25 6.27
C PHE A 28 3.89 -16.30 7.72
N LYS A 29 4.49 -17.41 8.14
CA LYS A 29 5.08 -17.58 9.47
C LYS A 29 6.22 -16.59 9.75
N ASN A 30 6.97 -16.21 8.72
CA ASN A 30 8.10 -15.28 8.82
C ASN A 30 7.67 -13.80 8.59
N HIS A 31 6.37 -13.49 8.57
CA HIS A 31 5.84 -12.14 8.30
C HIS A 31 6.35 -11.52 6.99
N LYS A 32 6.77 -12.33 6.03
CA LYS A 32 7.31 -11.92 4.72
C LYS A 32 6.23 -11.87 3.65
N ILE A 33 5.10 -11.20 3.93
CA ILE A 33 3.98 -11.04 2.99
C ILE A 33 4.14 -9.80 2.09
N ARG A 34 5.37 -9.52 1.66
CA ARG A 34 5.65 -8.39 0.78
C ARG A 34 5.32 -8.72 -0.67
N PRO A 35 4.85 -7.74 -1.45
CA PRO A 35 4.72 -7.90 -2.90
C PRO A 35 6.09 -8.18 -3.52
N THR A 36 6.14 -9.13 -4.45
CA THR A 36 7.39 -9.50 -5.13
C THR A 36 7.17 -9.66 -6.62
N LEU A 37 8.24 -9.49 -7.41
CA LEU A 37 8.20 -9.78 -8.85
C LEU A 37 7.86 -11.25 -9.13
N ALA A 38 8.28 -12.16 -8.27
CA ALA A 38 7.98 -13.58 -8.39
C ALA A 38 6.50 -13.88 -8.17
N GLY A 39 5.78 -13.04 -7.40
CA GLY A 39 4.35 -13.16 -7.18
C GLY A 39 3.47 -12.85 -8.38
N LEU A 40 4.04 -12.33 -9.46
CA LEU A 40 3.36 -12.12 -10.74
C LEU A 40 3.34 -13.41 -11.58
N SER A 41 2.93 -14.54 -10.98
CA SER A 41 3.16 -15.90 -11.49
C SER A 41 2.73 -16.15 -12.94
N ASP A 42 1.64 -15.58 -13.41
CA ASP A 42 1.12 -15.84 -14.75
C ASP A 42 1.66 -14.88 -15.82
N SER A 43 2.38 -13.86 -15.43
CA SER A 43 2.80 -12.78 -16.34
C SER A 43 4.19 -12.27 -16.04
N LYS A 44 5.18 -13.16 -16.13
CA LYS A 44 6.62 -12.77 -16.09
C LYS A 44 6.98 -11.66 -17.10
N TYR A 45 6.17 -11.48 -18.13
CA TYR A 45 6.33 -10.43 -19.12
C TYR A 45 5.90 -9.05 -18.60
N THR A 46 4.92 -8.96 -17.69
CA THR A 46 4.48 -7.66 -17.11
C THR A 46 5.63 -6.94 -16.44
N SER A 47 6.44 -7.66 -15.66
CA SER A 47 7.61 -7.08 -14.99
C SER A 47 8.70 -6.60 -15.96
N LYS A 48 8.80 -7.23 -17.15
CA LYS A 48 9.78 -6.84 -18.17
C LYS A 48 9.40 -5.54 -18.89
N ASP A 49 8.11 -5.29 -19.04
CA ASP A 49 7.58 -4.17 -19.81
C ASP A 49 7.21 -2.94 -18.97
N CYS A 50 7.13 -3.06 -17.65
CA CYS A 50 6.81 -1.92 -16.79
C CYS A 50 8.07 -1.14 -16.38
N SER A 51 7.94 0.19 -16.27
CA SER A 51 9.00 1.07 -15.75
C SER A 51 8.96 1.14 -14.23
N ILE A 52 7.76 1.17 -13.65
CA ILE A 52 7.54 1.24 -12.22
C ILE A 52 6.47 0.22 -11.84
N MET A 53 6.67 -0.45 -10.70
CA MET A 53 5.70 -1.37 -10.12
C MET A 53 5.47 -1.04 -8.66
N PHE A 54 4.22 -0.82 -8.31
CA PHE A 54 3.78 -0.65 -6.94
C PHE A 54 3.07 -1.91 -6.46
N GLY A 55 3.32 -2.29 -5.21
CA GLY A 55 2.58 -3.32 -4.51
C GLY A 55 1.83 -2.74 -3.32
N ILE A 56 0.62 -3.23 -3.06
CA ILE A 56 -0.16 -2.85 -1.88
C ILE A 56 -0.42 -4.09 -1.04
N THR A 57 0.03 -4.05 0.21
CA THR A 57 -0.18 -5.13 1.18
C THR A 57 -1.26 -4.75 2.18
N ASN A 58 -2.14 -5.72 2.49
CA ASN A 58 -3.11 -5.64 3.56
C ASN A 58 -2.78 -6.68 4.65
N PRO A 59 -1.99 -6.34 5.67
CA PRO A 59 -1.57 -7.29 6.69
C PRO A 59 -2.73 -7.81 7.56
N PHE A 60 -3.82 -7.04 7.68
CA PHE A 60 -5.02 -7.48 8.40
C PHE A 60 -5.72 -8.68 7.74
N ALA A 61 -5.69 -8.77 6.42
CA ALA A 61 -6.25 -9.91 5.69
C ALA A 61 -5.46 -11.21 5.93
N PHE A 62 -4.24 -11.11 6.45
CA PHE A 62 -3.38 -12.22 6.85
C PHE A 62 -3.38 -12.46 8.37
N GLU A 63 -4.29 -11.81 9.10
CA GLU A 63 -4.43 -11.93 10.55
C GLU A 63 -3.15 -11.63 11.34
N LEU A 64 -2.27 -10.80 10.80
CA LEU A 64 -1.03 -10.42 11.47
C LEU A 64 -1.34 -9.45 12.61
N PRO A 65 -0.81 -9.69 13.83
CA PRO A 65 -0.98 -8.77 14.95
C PRO A 65 -0.16 -7.50 14.78
N GLU A 66 1.01 -7.61 14.13
CA GLU A 66 1.95 -6.52 13.90
C GLU A 66 2.57 -6.64 12.50
N TYR A 67 2.87 -5.49 11.87
CA TYR A 67 3.58 -5.42 10.59
C TYR A 67 4.42 -4.14 10.52
N LEU A 68 5.73 -4.28 10.28
CA LEU A 68 6.69 -3.17 10.17
C LEU A 68 6.64 -2.18 11.35
N GLY A 69 6.42 -2.69 12.56
CA GLY A 69 6.33 -1.90 13.79
C GLY A 69 4.97 -1.21 14.01
N TYR A 70 3.97 -1.51 13.20
CA TYR A 70 2.59 -1.04 13.36
C TYR A 70 1.72 -2.11 14.01
N ASP A 71 0.94 -1.74 15.03
CA ASP A 71 -0.05 -2.59 15.68
C ASP A 71 -1.29 -2.75 14.75
N ILE A 72 -1.30 -3.84 13.99
CA ILE A 72 -2.38 -4.14 13.03
C ILE A 72 -3.67 -4.51 13.76
N SER A 73 -3.58 -5.04 14.97
CA SER A 73 -4.75 -5.35 15.79
C SER A 73 -5.56 -4.10 16.11
N LYS A 74 -4.91 -2.94 16.28
CA LYS A 74 -5.56 -1.64 16.49
C LYS A 74 -5.95 -0.96 15.18
N LEU A 75 -5.10 -1.00 14.17
CA LEU A 75 -5.39 -0.42 12.85
C LEU A 75 -6.43 -1.21 12.08
N ARG A 76 -6.50 -2.54 12.30
CA ARG A 76 -7.46 -3.44 11.65
C ARG A 76 -7.39 -3.37 10.13
N GLY A 77 -8.55 -3.38 9.46
CA GLY A 77 -8.67 -3.26 8.02
C GLY A 77 -8.34 -1.87 7.45
N HIS A 78 -7.92 -0.91 8.28
CA HIS A 78 -7.57 0.44 7.84
C HIS A 78 -6.09 0.62 7.50
N ALA A 79 -5.23 -0.38 7.70
CA ALA A 79 -3.83 -0.31 7.31
C ALA A 79 -3.59 -0.85 5.90
N ARG A 80 -2.81 -0.13 5.12
CA ARG A 80 -2.25 -0.56 3.84
C ARG A 80 -0.79 -0.15 3.77
N PHE A 81 0.01 -0.95 3.09
CA PHE A 81 1.43 -0.65 2.89
C PHE A 81 1.70 -0.63 1.40
N LEU A 82 2.00 0.57 0.89
CA LEU A 82 2.39 0.79 -0.50
C LEU A 82 3.89 0.63 -0.61
N GLU A 83 4.34 -0.25 -1.50
CA GLU A 83 5.75 -0.53 -1.72
C GLU A 83 6.12 -0.30 -3.19
N ILE A 84 7.28 0.28 -3.43
CA ILE A 84 7.89 0.36 -4.75
C ILE A 84 8.66 -0.94 -5.00
N VAL A 85 8.01 -1.91 -5.66
CA VAL A 85 8.58 -3.25 -5.91
C VAL A 85 9.65 -3.21 -7.01
N LEU A 86 9.45 -2.35 -8.01
CA LEU A 86 10.37 -2.12 -9.12
C LEU A 86 10.32 -0.66 -9.51
N ASN A 87 11.49 -0.05 -9.67
CA ASN A 87 11.66 1.25 -10.29
C ASN A 87 12.92 1.21 -11.16
N ARG A 88 12.77 1.36 -12.48
CA ARG A 88 13.90 1.29 -13.42
C ARG A 88 14.66 2.60 -13.53
N GLU A 89 14.08 3.69 -13.05
CA GLU A 89 14.62 5.05 -13.19
C GLU A 89 15.03 5.67 -11.84
N GLY A 90 14.93 4.91 -10.74
CA GLY A 90 15.25 5.40 -9.40
C GLY A 90 15.30 4.30 -8.35
N GLU A 91 15.18 4.70 -7.09
CA GLU A 91 15.20 3.79 -5.96
C GLU A 91 13.94 2.92 -5.89
N SER A 92 14.10 1.71 -5.37
CA SER A 92 13.03 0.75 -5.11
C SER A 92 13.08 0.29 -3.66
N ASN A 93 12.10 -0.53 -3.26
CA ASN A 93 11.94 -1.07 -1.89
C ASN A 93 11.58 -0.02 -0.83
N ASP A 94 11.18 1.17 -1.21
CA ASP A 94 10.59 2.12 -0.28
C ASP A 94 9.14 1.73 0.06
N ILE A 95 8.78 1.85 1.35
CA ILE A 95 7.47 1.45 1.86
C ILE A 95 6.82 2.64 2.54
N THR A 96 5.63 2.99 2.04
CA THR A 96 4.80 4.04 2.63
C THR A 96 3.60 3.40 3.34
N PRO A 97 3.50 3.52 4.68
CA PRO A 97 2.35 3.06 5.43
C PRO A 97 1.18 4.01 5.21
N LEU A 98 0.00 3.46 4.90
CA LEU A 98 -1.19 4.22 4.57
C LEU A 98 -2.36 3.84 5.47
N TYR A 99 -3.11 4.84 5.92
CA TYR A 99 -4.49 4.68 6.37
C TYR A 99 -5.40 4.52 5.16
N PHE A 100 -6.34 3.61 5.24
CA PHE A 100 -7.34 3.36 4.22
C PHE A 100 -8.76 3.38 4.80
N ASP A 101 -9.63 4.19 4.23
CA ASP A 101 -11.05 4.14 4.48
C ASP A 101 -11.77 3.50 3.28
N GLY A 102 -12.25 2.27 3.47
CA GLY A 102 -12.93 1.52 2.43
C GLY A 102 -14.31 2.06 2.06
N ALA A 103 -14.95 2.85 2.92
CA ALA A 103 -16.26 3.43 2.62
C ALA A 103 -16.18 4.58 1.62
N THR A 104 -15.07 5.32 1.64
CA THR A 104 -14.87 6.50 0.79
C THR A 104 -13.73 6.32 -0.21
N ASN A 105 -13.05 5.15 -0.21
CA ASN A 105 -11.82 4.90 -0.96
C ASN A 105 -10.73 5.96 -0.71
N TYR A 106 -10.66 6.44 0.53
CA TYR A 106 -9.72 7.47 0.93
C TYR A 106 -8.44 6.86 1.47
N PHE A 107 -7.30 7.42 1.04
CA PHE A 107 -5.98 7.07 1.53
C PHE A 107 -5.30 8.28 2.16
N ALA A 108 -4.59 8.06 3.27
CA ALA A 108 -3.71 9.03 3.89
C ALA A 108 -2.45 8.35 4.41
N GLU A 109 -1.33 9.05 4.44
CA GLU A 109 -0.10 8.54 5.02
C GLU A 109 -0.25 8.39 6.54
N LEU A 110 0.17 7.23 7.09
CA LEU A 110 0.24 7.02 8.53
C LEU A 110 1.49 7.70 9.10
N PRO A 111 1.43 8.19 10.33
CA PRO A 111 2.63 8.64 11.03
C PRO A 111 3.64 7.49 11.16
N PRO A 112 4.95 7.79 11.30
CA PRO A 112 5.95 6.77 11.58
C PRO A 112 5.57 5.94 12.82
N SER A 113 5.80 4.63 12.78
CA SER A 113 5.42 3.71 13.88
C SER A 113 6.08 4.08 15.22
N LYS A 114 7.22 4.76 15.18
CA LYS A 114 7.95 5.25 16.35
C LYS A 114 7.33 6.50 17.00
N ASP A 115 6.49 7.25 16.26
CA ASP A 115 5.76 8.39 16.80
C ASP A 115 4.50 7.92 17.53
N LEU A 116 4.67 7.49 18.76
CA LEU A 116 3.60 6.94 19.59
C LEU A 116 2.46 7.93 19.83
N VAL A 117 2.75 9.23 19.91
CA VAL A 117 1.75 10.26 20.16
C VAL A 117 0.80 10.41 18.97
N SER A 118 1.35 10.53 17.77
CA SER A 118 0.55 10.64 16.56
C SER A 118 -0.17 9.32 16.24
N MET A 119 0.47 8.18 16.46
CA MET A 119 -0.16 6.88 16.28
C MET A 119 -1.32 6.64 17.26
N GLN A 120 -1.20 7.08 18.52
CA GLN A 120 -2.30 6.97 19.48
C GLN A 120 -3.54 7.74 19.00
N LYS A 121 -3.37 8.94 18.42
CA LYS A 121 -4.48 9.68 17.81
C LYS A 121 -5.18 8.92 16.69
N VAL A 122 -4.41 8.22 15.84
CA VAL A 122 -4.96 7.38 14.77
C VAL A 122 -5.75 6.21 15.36
N TYR A 123 -5.22 5.52 16.37
CA TYR A 123 -5.93 4.43 17.06
C TYR A 123 -7.24 4.91 17.70
N ASP A 124 -7.23 6.06 18.37
CA ASP A 124 -8.42 6.66 18.98
C ASP A 124 -9.48 7.02 17.93
N LEU A 125 -9.06 7.52 16.76
CA LEU A 125 -9.96 7.79 15.64
C LEU A 125 -10.62 6.53 15.12
N ILE A 126 -9.84 5.48 14.89
CA ILE A 126 -10.35 4.18 14.41
C ILE A 126 -11.31 3.56 15.44
N ALA A 127 -11.00 3.68 16.72
CA ALA A 127 -11.88 3.22 17.80
C ALA A 127 -13.24 3.96 17.80
N LYS A 128 -13.23 5.27 17.55
CA LYS A 128 -14.45 6.11 17.45
C LYS A 128 -15.30 5.78 16.22
N LEU A 129 -14.70 5.40 15.10
CA LEU A 129 -15.43 4.98 13.89
C LEU A 129 -16.29 3.73 14.12
N LYS A 130 -16.04 2.96 15.18
CA LYS A 130 -16.83 1.79 15.59
C LYS A 130 -18.04 2.11 16.45
N ALA A 131 -18.10 3.29 17.06
CA ALA A 131 -19.29 3.67 17.84
C ALA A 131 -20.48 3.85 16.88
N PRO A 132 -21.62 3.19 17.10
CA PRO A 132 -22.80 3.42 16.29
C PRO A 132 -23.25 4.88 16.47
N SER A 133 -23.34 5.58 15.38
CA SER A 133 -23.72 6.99 15.26
C SER A 133 -22.66 8.03 15.66
N ASN A 134 -21.82 8.39 14.69
CA ASN A 134 -21.56 9.79 14.33
C ASN A 134 -20.61 9.81 13.12
N LYS A 135 -21.03 10.40 12.01
CA LYS A 135 -20.19 10.63 10.83
C LYS A 135 -19.05 11.58 11.23
N VAL A 136 -17.91 11.03 11.61
CA VAL A 136 -16.69 11.82 11.83
C VAL A 136 -15.94 11.87 10.49
N PHE A 137 -15.95 13.03 9.86
CA PHE A 137 -15.05 13.29 8.73
C PHE A 137 -13.63 13.49 9.26
N ILE A 138 -12.74 12.57 8.92
CA ILE A 138 -11.32 12.69 9.24
C ILE A 138 -10.69 13.58 8.17
N THR A 139 -10.40 14.83 8.51
CA THR A 139 -9.62 15.71 7.65
C THR A 139 -8.15 15.54 7.99
N PHE A 140 -7.44 14.69 7.25
CA PHE A 140 -5.98 14.69 7.26
C PHE A 140 -5.46 15.78 6.32
N SER A 141 -4.38 16.46 6.72
CA SER A 141 -3.75 17.50 5.91
C SER A 141 -3.40 16.97 4.51
N LYS A 142 -3.90 17.66 3.50
CA LYS A 142 -3.92 17.28 2.06
C LYS A 142 -2.54 17.16 1.37
N ASN A 143 -1.39 17.21 2.05
CA ASN A 143 -0.24 17.82 1.37
C ASN A 143 0.95 16.90 1.01
N LYS A 144 0.92 15.57 1.10
CA LYS A 144 2.14 14.82 0.71
C LYS A 144 1.95 13.66 -0.28
N VAL A 145 0.94 12.84 -0.16
CA VAL A 145 0.83 11.62 -0.99
C VAL A 145 0.45 11.93 -2.44
N PHE A 146 -0.44 12.89 -2.68
CA PHE A 146 -0.82 13.30 -4.04
C PHE A 146 0.31 14.01 -4.78
N ASN A 147 1.17 14.76 -4.07
CA ASN A 147 2.32 15.41 -4.69
C ASN A 147 3.42 14.42 -5.10
N PHE A 148 3.51 13.25 -4.48
CA PHE A 148 4.52 12.25 -4.85
C PHE A 148 4.17 11.57 -6.18
N LEU A 149 2.94 11.20 -6.41
CA LEU A 149 2.49 10.61 -7.68
C LEU A 149 2.55 11.61 -8.85
N PHE A 150 2.23 12.89 -8.62
CA PHE A 150 2.24 13.91 -9.65
C PHE A 150 3.62 14.57 -9.90
N LYS A 151 4.56 14.49 -8.97
CA LYS A 151 5.91 15.03 -9.16
C LYS A 151 6.76 14.24 -10.16
N TRP A 152 6.34 13.01 -10.48
CA TRP A 152 7.00 12.10 -11.42
C TRP A 152 6.38 12.05 -12.82
N ILE A 153 5.30 12.81 -13.05
CA ILE A 153 4.58 12.85 -14.34
C ILE A 153 4.90 14.14 -15.14
N LYS A 154 5.94 14.87 -14.76
CA LYS A 154 6.44 15.99 -15.58
C LYS A 154 7.60 15.58 -16.45
#